data_1cfbd925f7683d0c060109491808ba8c
#
_entry.id   1cfbd925f7683d0c060109491808ba8c
#
_cell.length_a   1.000
_cell.length_b   1.000
_cell.length_c   1.000
_cell.angle_alpha   90.00
_cell.angle_beta   90.00
_cell.angle_gamma   90.00
#
_symmetry.space_group_name_H-M   'P 1'
#
loop_
_entity.id
_entity.type
_entity.pdbx_description
1 polymer ?
#
loop_
_entity_poly.entity_id
_entity_poly.type
_entity_poly.pdbx_seq_one_letter_code
_entity_poly.pdbx_strand_id
1 'polypeptide(L)'
;MPHGEVSPDEEAHAAADVYAELVSTIPPPATDASSRRRSWSVIGVLGEILITIGVLILLFVAWQLWWTDVLANRAYAETRGQLTQEWGVDETAGREPPPVTATYGKPFGLMYIPALRDRVWGVPIVQGTDLALLQNGLGHHVSSALPGEVGNFAVAGHRTTYAAPFADIENLRQGDEVIVETKNGWYIYELDRSEVIEAAEGWVLDPVPGKPEDTKPTEKLITIYACHPKFSAAQRYVWFGRQVDEYSKAYGTPPAIEAYGREGAKQAAPPAAATVGGT
;
A
#
# COMPACT_ATOMS: atom_id res chain seq x y z
N MET A 1 -7.96 109.01 24.04
CA MET A 1 -8.30 108.00 23.04
C MET A 1 -8.51 106.68 23.77
N PRO A 2 -9.71 106.15 23.84
CA PRO A 2 -9.96 104.90 24.56
C PRO A 2 -9.71 103.76 23.58
N HIS A 3 -8.84 102.79 24.00
CA HIS A 3 -8.72 101.51 23.39
C HIS A 3 -9.94 100.69 23.75
N GLY A 4 -10.78 100.35 22.78
CA GLY A 4 -11.86 99.40 22.95
C GLY A 4 -11.30 97.98 23.17
N GLU A 5 -11.52 97.51 24.35
CA GLU A 5 -11.27 96.08 24.72
C GLU A 5 -12.43 95.27 24.13
N VAL A 6 -12.09 94.40 23.18
CA VAL A 6 -13.02 93.42 22.61
C VAL A 6 -13.33 92.43 23.70
N SER A 7 -14.58 92.14 23.94
CA SER A 7 -15.05 91.22 24.98
C SER A 7 -14.57 89.76 24.57
N PRO A 8 -14.16 88.95 25.55
CA PRO A 8 -13.80 87.55 25.31
C PRO A 8 -14.87 86.70 24.61
N ASP A 9 -16.13 87.11 24.78
CA ASP A 9 -17.27 86.44 24.15
C ASP A 9 -17.40 86.71 22.66
N GLU A 10 -16.99 87.96 22.20
CA GLU A 10 -16.97 88.23 20.77
C GLU A 10 -15.86 87.50 20.00
N GLU A 11 -14.71 87.30 20.64
CA GLU A 11 -13.65 86.52 20.05
C GLU A 11 -14.02 85.00 19.96
N ALA A 12 -14.76 84.49 20.99
CA ALA A 12 -15.23 83.10 20.99
C ALA A 12 -16.31 82.88 19.90
N HIS A 13 -17.23 83.85 19.69
CA HIS A 13 -18.20 83.72 18.60
C HIS A 13 -17.56 83.80 17.21
N ALA A 14 -16.63 84.70 17.02
CA ALA A 14 -15.93 84.84 15.77
C ALA A 14 -15.08 83.59 15.43
N ALA A 15 -14.46 82.95 16.44
CA ALA A 15 -13.74 81.67 16.25
C ALA A 15 -14.75 80.53 15.95
N ALA A 16 -15.92 80.47 16.54
CA ALA A 16 -16.92 79.42 16.27
C ALA A 16 -17.47 79.54 14.84
N ASP A 17 -17.70 80.78 14.33
CA ASP A 17 -18.16 80.94 12.96
C ASP A 17 -17.13 80.57 11.94
N VAL A 18 -15.84 80.87 12.19
CA VAL A 18 -14.72 80.40 11.31
C VAL A 18 -14.59 78.90 11.32
N TYR A 19 -14.79 78.27 12.48
CA TYR A 19 -14.74 76.76 12.53
C TYR A 19 -15.95 76.18 11.81
N ALA A 20 -17.12 76.72 11.91
CA ALA A 20 -18.31 76.23 11.22
C ALA A 20 -18.19 76.38 9.70
N GLU A 21 -17.58 77.45 9.22
CA GLU A 21 -17.32 77.66 7.79
C GLU A 21 -16.23 76.72 7.26
N LEU A 22 -15.17 76.46 8.04
CA LEU A 22 -14.11 75.47 7.71
C LEU A 22 -14.63 74.03 7.65
N VAL A 23 -15.51 73.65 8.57
CA VAL A 23 -16.12 72.31 8.58
C VAL A 23 -17.09 72.10 7.42
N SER A 24 -17.80 73.18 7.00
CA SER A 24 -18.73 73.13 5.85
C SER A 24 -18.05 72.98 4.50
N THR A 25 -16.77 73.33 4.42
CA THR A 25 -15.96 73.19 3.18
C THR A 25 -15.27 71.84 3.03
N ILE A 26 -15.35 70.96 4.07
CA ILE A 26 -14.82 69.59 3.95
C ILE A 26 -15.84 68.77 3.16
N PRO A 27 -15.51 68.35 1.93
CA PRO A 27 -16.41 67.45 1.20
C PRO A 27 -16.55 66.16 1.98
N PRO A 28 -17.78 65.59 2.08
CA PRO A 28 -17.99 64.31 2.74
C PRO A 28 -17.05 63.28 2.13
N PRO A 29 -16.48 62.34 2.94
CA PRO A 29 -15.63 61.29 2.41
C PRO A 29 -16.40 60.57 1.30
N ALA A 30 -15.78 60.55 0.12
CA ALA A 30 -16.31 59.82 -1.02
C ALA A 30 -16.52 58.38 -0.61
N THR A 31 -17.74 58.00 -0.28
CA THR A 31 -18.17 56.60 -0.11
C THR A 31 -18.16 55.98 -1.50
N ASP A 32 -16.97 55.76 -2.07
CA ASP A 32 -16.79 54.86 -3.20
C ASP A 32 -17.05 53.40 -2.72
N ALA A 33 -18.26 53.16 -2.27
CA ALA A 33 -18.84 51.84 -2.26
C ALA A 33 -19.25 51.49 -3.70
N SER A 34 -18.26 51.54 -4.63
CA SER A 34 -18.41 50.82 -5.86
C SER A 34 -18.37 49.33 -5.47
N SER A 35 -19.57 48.79 -5.13
CA SER A 35 -19.78 47.34 -5.17
C SER A 35 -19.37 46.93 -6.59
N ARG A 36 -18.12 46.46 -6.75
CA ARG A 36 -17.72 45.70 -7.93
C ARG A 36 -18.66 44.52 -7.99
N ARG A 37 -19.80 44.73 -8.66
CA ARG A 37 -20.58 43.60 -9.16
C ARG A 37 -19.64 42.82 -10.04
N ARG A 38 -19.08 41.73 -9.44
CA ARG A 38 -18.26 40.77 -10.13
C ARG A 38 -19.13 40.25 -11.26
N SER A 39 -19.01 40.85 -12.47
CA SER A 39 -19.69 40.35 -13.63
C SER A 39 -19.10 38.98 -13.90
N TRP A 40 -19.84 37.97 -13.57
CA TRP A 40 -19.48 36.60 -13.85
C TRP A 40 -19.49 36.45 -15.38
N SER A 41 -18.29 36.48 -15.96
CA SER A 41 -18.15 36.17 -17.38
C SER A 41 -18.58 34.71 -17.57
N VAL A 42 -19.39 34.41 -18.57
CA VAL A 42 -19.79 33.05 -18.91
C VAL A 42 -18.58 32.13 -19.05
N ILE A 43 -17.47 32.67 -19.59
CA ILE A 43 -16.18 31.97 -19.71
C ILE A 43 -15.60 31.67 -18.31
N GLY A 44 -15.70 32.59 -17.36
CA GLY A 44 -15.23 32.37 -15.98
C GLY A 44 -16.00 31.25 -15.26
N VAL A 45 -17.34 31.27 -15.40
CA VAL A 45 -18.21 30.23 -14.83
C VAL A 45 -17.91 28.88 -15.46
N LEU A 46 -17.76 28.82 -16.78
CA LEU A 46 -17.41 27.58 -17.48
C LEU A 46 -16.03 27.05 -17.05
N GLY A 47 -15.05 27.94 -16.89
CA GLY A 47 -13.72 27.59 -16.40
C GLY A 47 -13.76 27.00 -14.98
N GLU A 48 -14.56 27.62 -14.08
CA GLU A 48 -14.72 27.13 -12.70
C GLU A 48 -15.40 25.75 -12.65
N ILE A 49 -16.42 25.53 -13.49
CA ILE A 49 -17.09 24.23 -13.62
C ILE A 49 -16.09 23.17 -14.11
N LEU A 50 -15.31 23.48 -15.16
CA LEU A 50 -14.32 22.52 -15.68
C LEU A 50 -13.23 22.19 -14.67
N ILE A 51 -12.74 23.17 -13.92
CA ILE A 51 -11.76 22.92 -12.86
C ILE A 51 -12.38 22.05 -11.76
N THR A 52 -13.61 22.35 -11.35
CA THR A 52 -14.32 21.57 -10.32
C THR A 52 -14.50 20.12 -10.76
N ILE A 53 -14.95 19.90 -12.00
CA ILE A 53 -15.09 18.54 -12.56
C ILE A 53 -13.72 17.84 -12.61
N GLY A 54 -12.67 18.54 -13.06
CA GLY A 54 -11.31 17.98 -13.09
C GLY A 54 -10.81 17.56 -11.71
N VAL A 55 -11.01 18.40 -10.70
CA VAL A 55 -10.67 18.05 -9.31
C VAL A 55 -11.49 16.88 -8.79
N LEU A 56 -12.78 16.83 -9.07
CA LEU A 56 -13.65 15.71 -8.65
C LEU A 56 -13.22 14.40 -9.31
N ILE A 57 -12.84 14.41 -10.58
CA ILE A 57 -12.32 13.22 -11.28
C ILE A 57 -11.00 12.77 -10.63
N LEU A 58 -10.08 13.70 -10.35
CA LEU A 58 -8.82 13.35 -9.70
C LEU A 58 -9.02 12.76 -8.29
N LEU A 59 -9.91 13.36 -7.50
CA LEU A 59 -10.27 12.85 -6.18
C LEU A 59 -10.94 11.47 -6.27
N PHE A 60 -11.80 11.27 -7.26
CA PHE A 60 -12.45 9.98 -7.51
C PHE A 60 -11.42 8.90 -7.87
N VAL A 61 -10.47 9.21 -8.76
CA VAL A 61 -9.39 8.26 -9.13
C VAL A 61 -8.50 7.94 -7.92
N ALA A 62 -8.11 8.96 -7.16
CA ALA A 62 -7.32 8.76 -5.94
C ALA A 62 -8.07 7.91 -4.91
N TRP A 63 -9.36 8.18 -4.72
CA TRP A 63 -10.23 7.39 -3.84
C TRP A 63 -10.38 5.94 -4.33
N GLN A 64 -10.58 5.72 -5.63
CA GLN A 64 -10.70 4.38 -6.21
C GLN A 64 -9.44 3.53 -5.95
N LEU A 65 -8.26 4.10 -6.19
CA LEU A 65 -6.99 3.40 -5.97
C LEU A 65 -6.78 3.08 -4.49
N TRP A 66 -6.94 4.08 -3.62
CA TRP A 66 -6.76 3.89 -2.18
C TRP A 66 -7.79 2.93 -1.58
N TRP A 67 -9.05 3.01 -2.01
CA TRP A 67 -10.13 2.17 -1.49
C TRP A 67 -9.95 0.69 -1.84
N THR A 68 -9.50 0.40 -3.07
CA THR A 68 -9.20 -0.99 -3.47
C THR A 68 -8.08 -1.60 -2.64
N ASP A 69 -7.05 -0.83 -2.30
CA ASP A 69 -5.96 -1.28 -1.44
C ASP A 69 -6.43 -1.53 0.01
N VAL A 70 -7.29 -0.67 0.56
CA VAL A 70 -7.87 -0.86 1.89
C VAL A 70 -8.72 -2.13 1.95
N LEU A 71 -9.55 -2.37 0.94
CA LEU A 71 -10.37 -3.57 0.85
C LEU A 71 -9.52 -4.83 0.72
N ALA A 72 -8.52 -4.82 -0.15
CA ALA A 72 -7.62 -5.96 -0.34
C ALA A 72 -6.84 -6.29 0.94
N ASN A 73 -6.28 -5.28 1.61
CA ASN A 73 -5.55 -5.48 2.87
C ASN A 73 -6.45 -6.06 3.98
N ARG A 74 -7.73 -5.65 4.05
CA ARG A 74 -8.71 -6.22 4.98
C ARG A 74 -9.00 -7.69 4.63
N ALA A 75 -9.23 -7.99 3.36
CA ALA A 75 -9.45 -9.36 2.90
C ALA A 75 -8.23 -10.26 3.18
N TYR A 76 -7.02 -9.76 2.98
CA TYR A 76 -5.79 -10.49 3.31
C TYR A 76 -5.69 -10.76 4.82
N ALA A 77 -5.96 -9.75 5.66
CA ALA A 77 -5.92 -9.91 7.11
C ALA A 77 -6.98 -10.89 7.61
N GLU A 78 -8.19 -10.85 7.07
CA GLU A 78 -9.28 -11.78 7.39
C GLU A 78 -8.93 -13.21 6.97
N THR A 79 -8.49 -13.41 5.73
CA THR A 79 -8.08 -14.73 5.22
C THR A 79 -6.90 -15.28 6.01
N ARG A 80 -5.90 -14.47 6.32
CA ARG A 80 -4.77 -14.85 7.17
C ARG A 80 -5.27 -15.30 8.56
N GLY A 81 -6.17 -14.51 9.17
CA GLY A 81 -6.74 -14.83 10.47
C GLY A 81 -7.49 -16.18 10.46
N GLN A 82 -8.30 -16.43 9.43
CA GLN A 82 -9.01 -17.70 9.25
C GLN A 82 -8.03 -18.87 9.10
N LEU A 83 -7.06 -18.77 8.21
CA LEU A 83 -6.08 -19.83 7.99
C LEU A 83 -5.27 -20.13 9.24
N THR A 84 -4.76 -19.10 9.93
CA THR A 84 -3.96 -19.30 11.14
C THR A 84 -4.79 -19.86 12.31
N GLN A 85 -6.08 -19.57 12.36
CA GLN A 85 -6.99 -20.15 13.34
C GLN A 85 -7.33 -21.61 13.04
N GLU A 86 -7.49 -21.97 11.75
CA GLU A 86 -7.70 -23.34 11.32
C GLU A 86 -6.44 -24.23 11.43
N TRP A 87 -5.27 -23.62 11.31
CA TRP A 87 -3.99 -24.31 11.31
C TRP A 87 -3.51 -24.54 12.76
N GLY A 88 -3.80 -25.69 13.29
CA GLY A 88 -3.18 -26.16 14.53
C GLY A 88 -1.71 -26.53 14.32
N VAL A 89 -0.99 -26.72 15.42
CA VAL A 89 0.33 -27.34 15.42
C VAL A 89 0.13 -28.81 15.78
N ASP A 90 0.53 -29.70 14.86
CA ASP A 90 0.63 -31.13 15.18
C ASP A 90 2.00 -31.36 15.83
N GLU A 91 2.02 -31.40 17.15
CA GLU A 91 3.26 -31.60 17.93
C GLU A 91 3.87 -32.99 17.72
N THR A 92 3.13 -33.92 17.10
CA THR A 92 3.61 -35.29 16.81
C THR A 92 4.23 -35.37 15.41
N ALA A 93 4.12 -34.34 14.60
CA ALA A 93 4.66 -34.31 13.25
C ALA A 93 6.18 -34.45 13.26
N GLY A 94 6.71 -35.20 12.28
CA GLY A 94 8.14 -35.26 12.01
C GLY A 94 8.71 -33.92 11.55
N ARG A 95 10.04 -33.80 11.41
CA ARG A 95 10.67 -32.57 10.89
C ARG A 95 10.16 -32.21 9.50
N GLU A 96 10.14 -33.18 8.63
CA GLU A 96 9.63 -33.00 7.27
C GLU A 96 8.12 -32.79 7.28
N PRO A 97 7.61 -31.68 6.73
CA PRO A 97 6.18 -31.44 6.71
C PRO A 97 5.48 -32.39 5.73
N PRO A 98 4.24 -32.83 6.04
CA PRO A 98 3.43 -33.56 5.08
C PRO A 98 3.22 -32.77 3.77
N PRO A 99 2.98 -33.48 2.64
CA PRO A 99 2.71 -32.81 1.36
C PRO A 99 1.60 -31.78 1.45
N VAL A 100 1.79 -30.67 0.76
CA VAL A 100 0.79 -29.59 0.65
C VAL A 100 -0.33 -30.04 -0.29
N THR A 101 -1.56 -29.68 0.04
CA THR A 101 -2.71 -29.85 -0.84
C THR A 101 -3.33 -28.49 -1.11
N ALA A 102 -3.71 -28.26 -2.36
CA ALA A 102 -4.35 -27.01 -2.76
C ALA A 102 -5.58 -27.27 -3.62
N THR A 103 -6.66 -26.53 -3.35
CA THR A 103 -7.90 -26.61 -4.10
C THR A 103 -8.09 -25.31 -4.88
N TYR A 104 -8.41 -25.40 -6.15
CA TYR A 104 -8.63 -24.26 -7.02
C TYR A 104 -9.58 -23.23 -6.40
N GLY A 105 -9.17 -21.96 -6.45
CA GLY A 105 -9.93 -20.83 -5.89
C GLY A 105 -9.87 -20.71 -4.38
N LYS A 106 -9.14 -21.60 -3.68
CA LYS A 106 -9.01 -21.57 -2.21
C LYS A 106 -7.61 -21.14 -1.78
N PRO A 107 -7.49 -20.34 -0.71
CA PRO A 107 -6.21 -20.06 -0.10
C PRO A 107 -5.67 -21.32 0.60
N PHE A 108 -4.37 -21.57 0.46
CA PHE A 108 -3.70 -22.73 1.04
C PHE A 108 -2.38 -22.40 1.75
N GLY A 109 -1.89 -21.19 1.59
CA GLY A 109 -0.64 -20.74 2.16
C GLY A 109 -0.63 -19.24 2.44
N LEU A 110 0.40 -18.81 3.14
CA LEU A 110 0.73 -17.40 3.39
C LEU A 110 2.19 -17.16 2.97
N MET A 111 2.47 -16.04 2.30
CA MET A 111 3.81 -15.66 1.90
C MET A 111 4.32 -14.50 2.75
N TYR A 112 5.59 -14.59 3.13
CA TYR A 112 6.32 -13.56 3.85
C TYR A 112 7.65 -13.32 3.13
N ILE A 113 7.98 -12.07 2.84
CA ILE A 113 9.26 -11.67 2.26
C ILE A 113 9.84 -10.56 3.15
N PRO A 114 10.85 -10.88 3.99
CA PRO A 114 11.41 -9.91 4.94
C PRO A 114 11.89 -8.60 4.28
N ALA A 115 12.49 -8.68 3.09
CA ALA A 115 12.94 -7.53 2.31
C ALA A 115 11.78 -6.67 1.79
N LEU A 116 10.58 -7.24 1.64
CA LEU A 116 9.33 -6.55 1.26
C LEU A 116 8.29 -6.58 2.37
N ARG A 117 8.70 -6.55 3.63
CA ARG A 117 7.82 -6.71 4.80
C ARG A 117 6.60 -5.81 4.78
N ASP A 118 6.74 -4.57 4.32
CA ASP A 118 5.65 -3.60 4.27
C ASP A 118 4.58 -3.94 3.21
N ARG A 119 4.86 -4.91 2.33
CA ARG A 119 3.99 -5.33 1.23
C ARG A 119 3.63 -6.81 1.29
N VAL A 120 4.61 -7.66 1.59
CA VAL A 120 4.44 -9.11 1.55
C VAL A 120 4.73 -9.70 2.93
N TRP A 121 3.73 -9.59 3.82
CA TRP A 121 3.79 -10.14 5.15
C TRP A 121 2.50 -10.87 5.53
N GLY A 122 2.52 -12.19 5.37
CA GLY A 122 1.33 -13.02 5.56
C GLY A 122 0.28 -12.78 4.49
N VAL A 123 0.71 -12.57 3.25
CA VAL A 123 -0.20 -12.43 2.11
C VAL A 123 -0.70 -13.80 1.69
N PRO A 124 -2.02 -14.00 1.60
CA PRO A 124 -2.60 -15.28 1.20
C PRO A 124 -2.12 -15.74 -0.17
N ILE A 125 -1.85 -17.05 -0.32
CA ILE A 125 -1.58 -17.70 -1.59
C ILE A 125 -2.81 -18.52 -1.97
N VAL A 126 -3.44 -18.16 -3.09
CA VAL A 126 -4.65 -18.80 -3.62
C VAL A 126 -4.27 -19.73 -4.77
N GLN A 127 -4.91 -20.89 -4.85
CA GLN A 127 -4.70 -21.81 -5.98
C GLN A 127 -5.39 -21.28 -7.23
N GLY A 128 -4.61 -20.87 -8.24
CA GLY A 128 -5.07 -20.24 -9.48
C GLY A 128 -4.55 -18.82 -9.66
N THR A 129 -4.46 -18.39 -10.93
CA THR A 129 -3.91 -17.08 -11.32
C THR A 129 -4.91 -16.20 -12.09
N ASP A 130 -6.20 -16.54 -12.05
CA ASP A 130 -7.25 -15.70 -12.65
C ASP A 130 -7.31 -14.34 -11.99
N LEU A 131 -7.63 -13.30 -12.75
CA LEU A 131 -7.68 -11.92 -12.26
C LEU A 131 -8.57 -11.76 -11.03
N ALA A 132 -9.69 -12.48 -10.96
CA ALA A 132 -10.59 -12.46 -9.80
C ALA A 132 -9.96 -13.08 -8.55
N LEU A 133 -9.10 -14.09 -8.71
CA LEU A 133 -8.40 -14.73 -7.61
C LEU A 133 -7.23 -13.88 -7.11
N LEU A 134 -6.49 -13.25 -8.02
CA LEU A 134 -5.37 -12.35 -7.69
C LEU A 134 -5.79 -11.12 -6.87
N GLN A 135 -7.07 -10.74 -6.87
CA GLN A 135 -7.59 -9.69 -6.00
C GLN A 135 -7.54 -10.07 -4.51
N ASN A 136 -7.52 -11.38 -4.20
CA ASN A 136 -7.59 -11.92 -2.86
C ASN A 136 -6.22 -12.35 -2.31
N GLY A 137 -5.14 -12.15 -3.05
CA GLY A 137 -3.79 -12.52 -2.63
C GLY A 137 -2.84 -12.75 -3.80
N LEU A 138 -1.85 -13.58 -3.53
CA LEU A 138 -0.94 -14.11 -4.54
C LEU A 138 -1.56 -15.35 -5.19
N GLY A 139 -1.37 -15.51 -6.49
CA GLY A 139 -1.91 -16.64 -7.23
C GLY A 139 -0.84 -17.69 -7.50
N HIS A 140 -1.06 -18.93 -7.07
CA HIS A 140 -0.23 -20.06 -7.45
C HIS A 140 -0.65 -20.61 -8.81
N HIS A 141 0.30 -20.85 -9.69
CA HIS A 141 0.03 -21.39 -11.01
C HIS A 141 -0.31 -22.88 -10.94
N VAL A 142 -1.51 -23.27 -11.35
CA VAL A 142 -2.08 -24.61 -11.12
C VAL A 142 -1.27 -25.76 -11.74
N SER A 143 -0.48 -25.49 -12.78
CA SER A 143 0.39 -26.49 -13.43
C SER A 143 1.79 -26.55 -12.83
N SER A 144 2.11 -25.71 -11.86
CA SER A 144 3.41 -25.67 -11.20
C SER A 144 3.41 -26.49 -9.92
N ALA A 145 4.61 -26.82 -9.40
CA ALA A 145 4.76 -27.59 -8.17
C ALA A 145 4.22 -26.83 -6.95
N LEU A 146 3.75 -27.54 -5.94
CA LEU A 146 3.38 -26.98 -4.65
C LEU A 146 4.61 -26.74 -3.77
N PRO A 147 4.51 -25.91 -2.71
CA PRO A 147 5.62 -25.73 -1.77
C PRO A 147 6.15 -27.05 -1.22
N GLY A 148 7.46 -27.25 -1.28
CA GLY A 148 8.12 -28.46 -0.83
C GLY A 148 8.19 -29.59 -1.87
N GLU A 149 7.53 -29.48 -3.00
CA GLU A 149 7.63 -30.46 -4.08
C GLU A 149 8.85 -30.18 -4.97
N VAL A 150 9.41 -31.23 -5.54
CA VAL A 150 10.45 -31.13 -6.58
C VAL A 150 9.83 -30.54 -7.84
N GLY A 151 10.38 -29.45 -8.33
CA GLY A 151 9.85 -28.66 -9.42
C GLY A 151 9.84 -27.19 -9.10
N ASN A 152 9.09 -26.41 -9.86
CA ASN A 152 9.03 -24.97 -9.76
C ASN A 152 7.70 -24.52 -9.13
N PHE A 153 7.74 -23.98 -7.94
CA PHE A 153 6.60 -23.34 -7.27
C PHE A 153 6.44 -21.93 -7.83
N ALA A 154 5.49 -21.71 -8.75
CA ALA A 154 5.32 -20.45 -9.45
C ALA A 154 4.15 -19.62 -8.89
N VAL A 155 4.43 -18.35 -8.53
CA VAL A 155 3.50 -17.45 -7.87
C VAL A 155 3.45 -16.08 -8.56
N ALA A 156 2.25 -15.66 -8.91
CA ALA A 156 1.94 -14.34 -9.48
C ALA A 156 1.43 -13.37 -8.40
N GLY A 157 1.73 -12.10 -8.55
CA GLY A 157 1.16 -11.04 -7.71
C GLY A 157 0.92 -9.73 -8.47
N HIS A 158 -0.06 -8.96 -8.00
CA HIS A 158 -0.29 -7.61 -8.52
C HIS A 158 0.85 -6.67 -8.20
N ARG A 159 1.13 -5.74 -9.14
CA ARG A 159 2.16 -4.74 -8.98
C ARG A 159 1.64 -3.34 -8.67
N THR A 160 0.37 -3.03 -9.00
CA THR A 160 -0.17 -1.67 -8.93
C THR A 160 -1.56 -1.57 -8.30
N THR A 161 -2.26 -2.69 -8.11
CA THR A 161 -3.65 -2.74 -7.60
C THR A 161 -3.80 -3.81 -6.53
N TYR A 162 -4.90 -3.77 -5.77
CA TYR A 162 -5.25 -4.77 -4.77
C TYR A 162 -4.13 -5.01 -3.75
N ALA A 163 -3.79 -3.95 -3.01
CA ALA A 163 -2.67 -3.86 -2.09
C ALA A 163 -1.28 -4.03 -2.74
N ALA A 164 -1.22 -4.31 -4.05
CA ALA A 164 0.00 -4.40 -4.84
C ALA A 164 1.16 -5.14 -4.13
N PRO A 165 1.00 -6.42 -3.77
CA PRO A 165 1.99 -7.12 -2.96
C PRO A 165 3.38 -7.12 -3.60
N PHE A 166 3.46 -7.18 -4.92
CA PHE A 166 4.73 -7.14 -5.66
C PHE A 166 5.04 -5.76 -6.26
N ALA A 167 4.53 -4.65 -5.64
CA ALA A 167 4.81 -3.29 -6.12
C ALA A 167 6.31 -2.99 -6.23
N ASP A 168 7.08 -3.52 -5.32
CA ASP A 168 8.50 -3.21 -5.15
C ASP A 168 9.39 -4.45 -5.38
N ILE A 169 8.92 -5.41 -6.20
CA ILE A 169 9.61 -6.68 -6.53
C ILE A 169 11.02 -6.45 -7.11
N GLU A 170 11.25 -5.31 -7.78
CA GLU A 170 12.55 -4.90 -8.29
C GLU A 170 13.58 -4.54 -7.22
N ASN A 171 13.14 -4.29 -5.98
CA ASN A 171 14.02 -3.98 -4.85
C ASN A 171 14.61 -5.22 -4.19
N LEU A 172 14.07 -6.39 -4.50
CA LEU A 172 14.62 -7.67 -4.05
C LEU A 172 16.05 -7.87 -4.58
N ARG A 173 16.81 -8.66 -3.87
CA ARG A 173 18.20 -8.95 -4.16
C ARG A 173 18.45 -10.45 -4.08
N GLN A 174 19.53 -10.90 -4.72
CA GLN A 174 20.04 -12.24 -4.53
C GLN A 174 20.34 -12.49 -3.05
N GLY A 175 19.89 -13.62 -2.53
CA GLY A 175 20.01 -13.99 -1.12
C GLY A 175 18.82 -13.57 -0.26
N ASP A 176 17.85 -12.77 -0.79
CA ASP A 176 16.64 -12.46 -0.05
C ASP A 176 15.77 -13.72 0.11
N GLU A 177 15.18 -13.87 1.28
CA GLU A 177 14.33 -15.02 1.60
C GLU A 177 12.87 -14.79 1.20
N VAL A 178 12.26 -15.86 0.70
CA VAL A 178 10.81 -16.00 0.55
C VAL A 178 10.36 -17.16 1.44
N ILE A 179 9.53 -16.84 2.43
CA ILE A 179 9.01 -17.81 3.40
C ILE A 179 7.55 -18.09 3.07
N VAL A 180 7.22 -19.37 2.90
CA VAL A 180 5.86 -19.84 2.66
C VAL A 180 5.39 -20.63 3.88
N GLU A 181 4.32 -20.16 4.52
CA GLU A 181 3.61 -20.87 5.57
C GLU A 181 2.44 -21.64 4.96
N THR A 182 2.29 -22.90 5.34
CA THR A 182 1.12 -23.70 5.02
C THR A 182 0.51 -24.26 6.31
N LYS A 183 -0.57 -25.03 6.19
CA LYS A 183 -1.14 -25.76 7.33
C LYS A 183 -0.08 -26.61 8.04
N ASN A 184 0.78 -27.25 7.26
CA ASN A 184 1.66 -28.33 7.73
C ASN A 184 3.06 -27.86 8.14
N GLY A 185 3.56 -26.76 7.56
CA GLY A 185 4.94 -26.34 7.82
C GLY A 185 5.34 -25.04 7.14
N TRP A 186 6.63 -24.83 7.19
CA TRP A 186 7.36 -23.70 6.64
C TRP A 186 8.27 -24.17 5.53
N TYR A 187 8.32 -23.41 4.44
CA TYR A 187 9.17 -23.64 3.29
C TYR A 187 9.94 -22.36 3.02
N ILE A 188 11.26 -22.40 3.11
CA ILE A 188 12.13 -21.24 2.99
C ILE A 188 12.88 -21.35 1.68
N TYR A 189 12.74 -20.31 0.85
CA TYR A 189 13.42 -20.20 -0.43
C TYR A 189 14.39 -19.02 -0.38
N GLU A 190 15.51 -19.13 -1.07
CA GLU A 190 16.47 -18.06 -1.29
C GLU A 190 16.45 -17.66 -2.76
N LEU A 191 16.36 -16.35 -3.04
CA LEU A 191 16.33 -15.81 -4.38
C LEU A 191 17.73 -15.81 -5.01
N ASP A 192 17.83 -16.28 -6.24
CA ASP A 192 19.11 -16.42 -6.97
C ASP A 192 19.32 -15.30 -7.98
N ARG A 193 18.32 -15.07 -8.86
CA ARG A 193 18.41 -14.14 -9.99
C ARG A 193 17.06 -13.57 -10.38
N SER A 194 17.09 -12.42 -11.02
CA SER A 194 15.88 -11.82 -11.62
C SER A 194 16.07 -11.59 -13.12
N GLU A 195 14.94 -11.51 -13.82
CA GLU A 195 14.90 -11.25 -15.24
C GLU A 195 13.63 -10.51 -15.63
N VAL A 196 13.68 -9.68 -16.67
CA VAL A 196 12.49 -9.09 -17.29
C VAL A 196 12.25 -9.82 -18.60
N ILE A 197 11.05 -10.38 -18.75
CA ILE A 197 10.66 -11.17 -19.90
C ILE A 197 9.41 -10.60 -20.57
N GLU A 198 9.15 -10.97 -21.81
CA GLU A 198 7.88 -10.65 -22.47
C GLU A 198 6.72 -11.42 -21.82
N ALA A 199 5.53 -10.81 -21.79
CA ALA A 199 4.37 -11.41 -21.12
C ALA A 199 3.93 -12.77 -21.70
N ALA A 200 4.29 -13.06 -22.95
CA ALA A 200 3.98 -14.30 -23.64
C ALA A 200 4.99 -15.44 -23.38
N GLU A 201 6.11 -15.14 -22.73
CA GLU A 201 7.15 -16.13 -22.45
C GLU A 201 6.75 -17.01 -21.25
N GLY A 202 6.29 -18.22 -21.55
CA GLY A 202 5.79 -19.17 -20.54
C GLY A 202 6.86 -20.01 -19.84
N TRP A 203 8.09 -20.05 -20.37
CA TRP A 203 9.17 -20.91 -19.88
C TRP A 203 9.51 -20.71 -18.40
N VAL A 204 9.19 -19.56 -17.83
CA VAL A 204 9.37 -19.26 -16.39
C VAL A 204 8.49 -20.12 -15.49
N LEU A 205 7.46 -20.74 -16.04
CA LEU A 205 6.54 -21.63 -15.35
C LEU A 205 6.91 -23.11 -15.49
N ASP A 206 7.91 -23.41 -16.33
CA ASP A 206 8.37 -24.78 -16.54
C ASP A 206 8.90 -25.39 -15.25
N PRO A 207 8.88 -26.72 -15.12
CA PRO A 207 9.40 -27.42 -13.93
C PRO A 207 10.86 -27.06 -13.60
N VAL A 208 11.66 -26.69 -14.63
CA VAL A 208 13.04 -26.18 -14.50
C VAL A 208 13.18 -24.94 -15.39
N PRO A 209 12.90 -23.72 -14.88
CA PRO A 209 12.91 -22.51 -15.70
C PRO A 209 14.22 -22.27 -16.44
N GLY A 210 14.14 -22.01 -17.76
CA GLY A 210 15.28 -21.75 -18.61
C GLY A 210 16.02 -23.03 -19.08
N LYS A 211 15.44 -24.20 -18.87
CA LYS A 211 15.87 -25.47 -19.42
C LYS A 211 14.85 -25.97 -20.45
N PRO A 212 15.22 -26.94 -21.32
CA PRO A 212 14.25 -27.59 -22.19
C PRO A 212 13.03 -28.10 -21.40
N GLU A 213 11.83 -27.97 -21.96
CA GLU A 213 10.53 -28.28 -21.31
C GLU A 213 10.46 -29.74 -20.77
N ASP A 214 11.18 -30.67 -21.42
CA ASP A 214 11.27 -32.08 -21.03
C ASP A 214 12.29 -32.35 -19.91
N THR A 215 12.98 -31.31 -19.41
CA THR A 215 13.94 -31.45 -18.31
C THR A 215 13.24 -31.88 -17.03
N LYS A 216 13.63 -33.03 -16.50
CA LYS A 216 13.11 -33.53 -15.23
C LYS A 216 13.65 -32.69 -14.09
N PRO A 217 12.79 -32.13 -13.24
CA PRO A 217 13.24 -31.38 -12.07
C PRO A 217 13.91 -32.33 -11.06
N THR A 218 14.94 -31.83 -10.40
CA THR A 218 15.67 -32.51 -9.31
C THR A 218 15.76 -31.61 -8.08
N GLU A 219 15.39 -30.36 -8.21
CA GLU A 219 15.43 -29.34 -7.13
C GLU A 219 14.04 -28.80 -6.86
N LYS A 220 13.88 -28.23 -5.68
CA LYS A 220 12.68 -27.49 -5.27
C LYS A 220 12.92 -26.02 -5.56
N LEU A 221 12.30 -25.50 -6.61
CA LEU A 221 12.50 -24.16 -7.12
C LEU A 221 11.32 -23.25 -6.79
N ILE A 222 11.53 -21.95 -6.84
CA ILE A 222 10.49 -20.94 -6.75
C ILE A 222 10.63 -19.94 -7.90
N THR A 223 9.49 -19.52 -8.45
CA THR A 223 9.37 -18.39 -9.35
C THR A 223 8.31 -17.44 -8.83
N ILE A 224 8.68 -16.18 -8.54
CA ILE A 224 7.72 -15.12 -8.22
C ILE A 224 7.76 -14.07 -9.30
N TYR A 225 6.58 -13.59 -9.74
CA TYR A 225 6.53 -12.63 -10.83
C TYR A 225 5.36 -11.66 -10.74
N ALA A 226 5.54 -10.49 -11.38
CA ALA A 226 4.54 -9.43 -11.50
C ALA A 226 4.62 -8.75 -12.86
N CYS A 227 3.60 -7.97 -13.20
CA CYS A 227 3.59 -7.13 -14.40
C CYS A 227 4.75 -6.13 -14.41
N HIS A 228 5.32 -5.85 -15.59
CA HIS A 228 6.39 -4.89 -15.80
C HIS A 228 6.20 -4.12 -17.11
N PRO A 229 6.59 -2.81 -17.18
CA PRO A 229 6.82 -1.91 -16.07
C PRO A 229 5.55 -1.63 -15.24
N LYS A 230 5.67 -0.87 -14.12
CA LYS A 230 4.49 -0.43 -13.35
C LYS A 230 3.47 0.24 -14.28
N PHE A 231 2.19 -0.05 -14.10
CA PHE A 231 1.06 0.41 -14.94
C PHE A 231 1.02 -0.16 -16.37
N SER A 232 1.84 -1.17 -16.67
CA SER A 232 1.84 -1.90 -17.95
C SER A 232 1.81 -3.41 -17.70
N ALA A 233 1.24 -4.15 -18.65
CA ALA A 233 1.24 -5.61 -18.64
C ALA A 233 2.06 -6.20 -19.81
N ALA A 234 2.90 -5.38 -20.47
CA ALA A 234 3.68 -5.80 -21.63
C ALA A 234 4.70 -6.87 -21.28
N GLN A 235 5.32 -6.75 -20.11
CA GLN A 235 6.39 -7.63 -19.66
C GLN A 235 6.10 -8.18 -18.26
N ARG A 236 6.98 -9.08 -17.79
CA ARG A 236 6.98 -9.58 -16.41
C ARG A 236 8.35 -9.34 -15.77
N TYR A 237 8.35 -8.85 -14.54
CA TYR A 237 9.52 -8.90 -13.68
C TYR A 237 9.48 -10.19 -12.90
N VAL A 238 10.50 -11.01 -13.04
CA VAL A 238 10.55 -12.38 -12.51
C VAL A 238 11.74 -12.52 -11.59
N TRP A 239 11.55 -13.15 -10.44
CA TRP A 239 12.60 -13.66 -9.59
C TRP A 239 12.55 -15.18 -9.55
N PHE A 240 13.70 -15.79 -9.60
CA PHE A 240 13.91 -17.23 -9.45
C PHE A 240 14.68 -17.48 -8.17
N GLY A 241 14.44 -18.63 -7.55
CA GLY A 241 15.16 -19.07 -6.36
C GLY A 241 15.02 -20.56 -6.14
N ARG A 242 15.64 -21.04 -5.07
CA ARG A 242 15.58 -22.45 -4.67
C ARG A 242 15.23 -22.57 -3.19
N GLN A 243 14.63 -23.67 -2.84
CA GLN A 243 14.35 -24.00 -1.44
C GLN A 243 15.66 -24.32 -0.71
N VAL A 244 15.85 -23.71 0.45
CA VAL A 244 17.03 -23.89 1.30
C VAL A 244 16.71 -24.61 2.60
N ASP A 245 15.47 -24.53 3.09
CA ASP A 245 15.01 -25.29 4.27
C ASP A 245 13.50 -25.54 4.22
N GLU A 246 13.07 -26.57 4.93
CA GLU A 246 11.66 -26.87 5.21
C GLU A 246 11.53 -27.62 6.53
N TYR A 247 10.48 -27.33 7.27
CA TYR A 247 10.18 -28.06 8.50
C TYR A 247 8.73 -27.89 8.94
N SER A 248 8.23 -28.90 9.65
CA SER A 248 6.89 -28.82 10.24
C SER A 248 6.81 -27.78 11.34
N LYS A 249 5.61 -27.29 11.63
CA LYS A 249 5.38 -26.28 12.67
C LYS A 249 5.80 -26.73 14.07
N ALA A 250 5.87 -28.04 14.32
CA ALA A 250 6.37 -28.59 15.58
C ALA A 250 7.85 -28.27 15.85
N TYR A 251 8.62 -27.95 14.80
CA TYR A 251 10.05 -27.64 14.89
C TYR A 251 10.37 -26.16 15.00
N GLY A 252 9.35 -25.33 15.21
CA GLY A 252 9.50 -23.90 15.48
C GLY A 252 8.96 -22.98 14.38
N THR A 253 9.30 -21.72 14.52
CA THR A 253 8.90 -20.65 13.61
C THR A 253 10.16 -20.04 12.99
N PRO A 254 10.14 -19.66 11.70
CA PRO A 254 11.28 -19.00 11.08
C PRO A 254 11.72 -17.74 11.84
N PRO A 255 13.05 -17.49 11.98
CA PRO A 255 13.55 -16.35 12.75
C PRO A 255 12.97 -15.00 12.37
N ALA A 256 12.73 -14.77 11.07
CA ALA A 256 12.09 -13.54 10.59
C ALA A 256 10.65 -13.40 11.10
N ILE A 257 9.90 -14.53 11.18
CA ILE A 257 8.53 -14.51 11.71
C ILE A 257 8.52 -14.33 13.22
N GLU A 258 9.50 -14.89 13.95
CA GLU A 258 9.66 -14.65 15.39
C GLU A 258 9.96 -13.17 15.68
N ALA A 259 10.84 -12.57 14.89
CA ALA A 259 11.28 -11.19 15.09
C ALA A 259 10.17 -10.16 14.85
N TYR A 260 9.27 -10.42 13.91
CA TYR A 260 8.23 -9.46 13.48
C TYR A 260 6.81 -9.91 13.80
N GLY A 261 6.60 -11.14 14.27
CA GLY A 261 5.29 -11.74 14.44
C GLY A 261 4.55 -11.96 13.10
N ARG A 262 3.48 -12.75 13.13
CA ARG A 262 2.67 -13.00 11.93
C ARG A 262 1.94 -11.77 11.39
N GLU A 263 1.74 -10.76 12.21
CA GLU A 263 1.03 -9.53 11.83
C GLU A 263 1.94 -8.46 11.22
N GLY A 264 3.28 -8.64 11.31
CA GLY A 264 4.27 -7.74 10.70
C GLY A 264 4.33 -6.34 11.34
N ALA A 265 3.50 -6.06 12.32
CA ALA A 265 3.61 -4.85 13.09
C ALA A 265 4.90 -4.93 13.90
N LYS A 266 5.73 -3.87 13.86
CA LYS A 266 6.68 -3.63 14.93
C LYS A 266 5.86 -3.72 16.21
N GLN A 267 6.02 -4.80 16.97
CA GLN A 267 5.40 -4.90 18.29
C GLN A 267 5.92 -3.71 19.07
N ALA A 268 5.08 -2.71 19.29
CA ALA A 268 5.38 -1.64 20.20
C ALA A 268 5.73 -2.36 21.50
N ALA A 269 6.94 -2.14 22.03
CA ALA A 269 7.35 -2.72 23.29
C ALA A 269 6.19 -2.52 24.27
N PRO A 270 5.75 -3.56 24.99
CA PRO A 270 4.68 -3.40 25.96
C PRO A 270 5.06 -2.22 26.87
N PRO A 271 4.11 -1.33 27.20
CA PRO A 271 4.42 -0.24 28.12
C PRO A 271 5.04 -0.85 29.37
N ALA A 272 6.22 -0.38 29.75
CA ALA A 272 6.92 -0.84 30.94
C ALA A 272 5.90 -0.87 32.08
N ALA A 273 5.70 -2.04 32.67
CA ALA A 273 4.76 -2.22 33.78
C ALA A 273 5.14 -1.16 34.83
N ALA A 274 4.22 -0.23 35.07
CA ALA A 274 4.38 0.75 36.13
C ALA A 274 4.56 -0.04 37.41
N THR A 275 5.75 0.00 37.95
CA THR A 275 6.08 -0.54 39.28
C THR A 275 5.25 0.28 40.26
N VAL A 276 4.14 -0.30 40.71
CA VAL A 276 3.37 0.24 41.84
C VAL A 276 4.25 0.04 43.02
N GLY A 277 4.96 1.13 43.41
CA GLY A 277 5.69 1.18 44.68
C GLY A 277 4.67 1.15 45.79
N GLY A 278 4.62 0.03 46.48
CA GLY A 278 3.96 -0.08 47.79
C GLY A 278 4.84 0.54 48.85
N THR A 279 4.35 1.53 49.53
CA THR A 279 4.78 1.96 50.87
C THR A 279 3.85 1.29 51.87
#